data_bb351930dbbf3b517b1fed3d1eeac05f
#
_entry.id   bb351930dbbf3b517b1fed3d1eeac05f
#
_cell.length_a   1.000
_cell.length_b   1.000
_cell.length_c   1.000
_cell.angle_alpha   90.00
_cell.angle_beta   90.00
_cell.angle_gamma   90.00
#
_symmetry.space_group_name_H-M   'P 1'
#
loop_
_entity.id
_entity.type
_entity.pdbx_description
1 polymer ?
#
loop_
_entity_poly.entity_id
_entity_poly.type
_entity_poly.pdbx_seq_one_letter_code
_entity_poly.pdbx_strand_id
1 'polypeptide(L)'
;MRNWFFLLISVAALAQAAPPASVEIDYEVTRNGMALADIEHRFEHTGGAYQVTETWRGRGLFSLRGKIRRESRGAITAQGLQPLEYSDKRTGRDTERASFDWNAKTVTVQYQGDPKTLALPSHPQDRLAFFYQFAFVPPQGGQVALDVIDGKGISDQRYSVENGERLKTPAGEFDTVKLVRRKENNERAELWLAKERDFLPVRLLIVGKDGTRLDQIATRISSP
;
A
#
# COMPACT_ATOMS: atom_id res chain seq x y z
N MET A 1 -12.87 -61.26 -7.13
CA MET A 1 -13.01 -59.99 -7.89
C MET A 1 -13.24 -58.90 -6.88
N ARG A 2 -12.24 -58.07 -6.67
CA ARG A 2 -12.28 -57.02 -5.64
C ARG A 2 -12.21 -55.65 -6.32
N ASN A 3 -13.37 -54.99 -6.47
CA ASN A 3 -13.49 -53.69 -7.10
C ASN A 3 -12.95 -52.61 -6.17
N TRP A 4 -11.86 -51.94 -6.52
CA TRP A 4 -11.37 -50.73 -5.89
C TRP A 4 -12.05 -49.54 -6.56
N PHE A 5 -12.94 -48.90 -5.82
CA PHE A 5 -13.47 -47.57 -6.19
C PHE A 5 -12.42 -46.51 -5.81
N PHE A 6 -11.80 -45.89 -6.81
CA PHE A 6 -10.99 -44.69 -6.61
C PHE A 6 -11.95 -43.49 -6.47
N LEU A 7 -12.00 -42.96 -5.26
CA LEU A 7 -12.71 -41.71 -4.99
C LEU A 7 -11.80 -40.54 -5.44
N LEU A 8 -12.10 -39.95 -6.59
CA LEU A 8 -11.48 -38.71 -7.07
C LEU A 8 -12.01 -37.54 -6.21
N ILE A 9 -11.20 -37.09 -5.24
CA ILE A 9 -11.47 -35.84 -4.50
C ILE A 9 -11.04 -34.69 -5.40
N SER A 10 -12.01 -34.03 -6.06
CA SER A 10 -11.78 -32.78 -6.75
C SER A 10 -11.56 -31.68 -5.73
N VAL A 11 -10.32 -31.24 -5.52
CA VAL A 11 -10.01 -30.01 -4.80
C VAL A 11 -10.41 -28.85 -5.69
N ALA A 12 -11.57 -28.26 -5.46
CA ALA A 12 -11.97 -27.01 -6.06
C ALA A 12 -11.04 -25.93 -5.48
N ALA A 13 -10.07 -25.47 -6.28
CA ALA A 13 -9.33 -24.25 -5.96
C ALA A 13 -10.37 -23.10 -5.98
N LEU A 14 -10.58 -22.47 -4.81
CA LEU A 14 -11.35 -21.23 -4.73
C LEU A 14 -10.57 -20.19 -5.57
N ALA A 15 -11.04 -19.94 -6.77
CA ALA A 15 -10.56 -18.82 -7.56
C ALA A 15 -10.91 -17.54 -6.78
N GLN A 16 -9.90 -16.89 -6.21
CA GLN A 16 -10.08 -15.57 -5.61
C GLN A 16 -10.46 -14.62 -6.74
N ALA A 17 -11.61 -13.94 -6.60
CA ALA A 17 -12.03 -12.96 -7.59
C ALA A 17 -10.93 -11.90 -7.70
N ALA A 18 -10.60 -11.51 -8.94
CA ALA A 18 -9.67 -10.41 -9.14
C ALA A 18 -10.23 -9.13 -8.50
N PRO A 19 -9.38 -8.30 -7.88
CA PRO A 19 -9.84 -7.03 -7.32
C PRO A 19 -10.49 -6.16 -8.40
N PRO A 20 -11.39 -5.22 -8.04
CA PRO A 20 -12.06 -4.35 -9.00
C PRO A 20 -11.06 -3.63 -9.91
N ALA A 21 -11.40 -3.50 -11.21
CA ALA A 21 -10.54 -2.86 -12.20
C ALA A 21 -10.22 -1.39 -11.88
N SER A 22 -11.08 -0.74 -11.10
CA SER A 22 -10.87 0.61 -10.60
C SER A 22 -11.39 0.73 -9.17
N VAL A 23 -10.63 1.41 -8.31
CA VAL A 23 -10.99 1.72 -6.92
C VAL A 23 -10.60 3.16 -6.61
N GLU A 24 -11.54 3.91 -6.06
CA GLU A 24 -11.27 5.22 -5.47
C GLU A 24 -11.47 5.15 -3.95
N ILE A 25 -10.51 5.66 -3.19
CA ILE A 25 -10.59 5.76 -1.73
C ILE A 25 -10.25 7.18 -1.31
N ASP A 26 -11.19 7.84 -0.63
CA ASP A 26 -10.93 9.11 0.03
C ASP A 26 -10.59 8.85 1.49
N TYR A 27 -9.62 9.60 1.99
CA TYR A 27 -9.22 9.55 3.40
C TYR A 27 -9.21 10.95 4.01
N GLU A 28 -9.52 10.98 5.29
CA GLU A 28 -9.16 12.10 6.16
C GLU A 28 -7.87 11.76 6.90
N VAL A 29 -6.97 12.73 6.98
CA VAL A 29 -5.73 12.62 7.78
C VAL A 29 -5.79 13.60 8.93
N THR A 30 -5.56 13.08 10.13
CA THR A 30 -5.39 13.91 11.33
C THR A 30 -3.98 13.82 11.87
N ARG A 31 -3.52 14.88 12.50
CA ARG A 31 -2.29 14.91 13.31
C ARG A 31 -2.65 15.23 14.76
N ASN A 32 -2.40 14.29 15.67
CA ASN A 32 -2.79 14.41 17.08
C ASN A 32 -4.28 14.79 17.24
N GLY A 33 -5.15 14.21 16.39
CA GLY A 33 -6.59 14.49 16.41
C GLY A 33 -7.04 15.75 15.67
N MET A 34 -6.12 16.60 15.21
CA MET A 34 -6.46 17.79 14.41
C MET A 34 -6.43 17.47 12.93
N ALA A 35 -7.45 17.90 12.17
CA ALA A 35 -7.52 17.71 10.73
C ALA A 35 -6.31 18.35 10.03
N LEU A 36 -5.59 17.54 9.25
CA LEU A 36 -4.37 17.93 8.53
C LEU A 36 -4.61 18.06 7.03
N ALA A 37 -5.22 17.05 6.43
CA ALA A 37 -5.40 16.97 4.98
C ALA A 37 -6.50 15.96 4.60
N ASP A 38 -6.97 16.07 3.37
CA ASP A 38 -7.68 15.04 2.64
C ASP A 38 -6.74 14.37 1.65
N ILE A 39 -6.90 13.06 1.50
CA ILE A 39 -6.18 12.27 0.50
C ILE A 39 -7.19 11.58 -0.39
N GLU A 40 -6.95 11.64 -1.69
CA GLU A 40 -7.65 10.87 -2.70
C GLU A 40 -6.67 9.85 -3.28
N HIS A 41 -7.00 8.56 -3.18
CA HIS A 41 -6.33 7.48 -3.88
C HIS A 41 -7.18 7.01 -5.04
N ARG A 42 -6.55 6.78 -6.18
CA ARG A 42 -7.14 6.09 -7.32
C ARG A 42 -6.22 4.96 -7.73
N PHE A 43 -6.74 3.75 -7.69
CA PHE A 43 -6.10 2.56 -8.21
C PHE A 43 -6.87 2.10 -9.46
N GLU A 44 -6.15 1.82 -10.53
CA GLU A 44 -6.71 1.32 -11.78
C GLU A 44 -5.82 0.20 -12.31
N HIS A 45 -6.42 -0.84 -12.91
CA HIS A 45 -5.67 -1.87 -13.59
C HIS A 45 -6.39 -2.39 -14.84
N THR A 46 -5.61 -2.71 -15.86
CA THR A 46 -6.10 -3.30 -17.11
C THR A 46 -4.97 -4.03 -17.83
N GLY A 47 -5.27 -5.15 -18.49
CA GLY A 47 -4.30 -5.86 -19.33
C GLY A 47 -3.01 -6.28 -18.64
N GLY A 48 -3.03 -6.55 -17.32
CA GLY A 48 -1.83 -6.92 -16.58
C GLY A 48 -0.95 -5.73 -16.15
N ALA A 49 -1.39 -4.50 -16.37
CA ALA A 49 -0.75 -3.28 -15.88
C ALA A 49 -1.59 -2.60 -14.81
N TYR A 50 -0.96 -1.85 -13.90
CA TYR A 50 -1.63 -1.04 -12.91
C TYR A 50 -1.10 0.40 -12.88
N GLN A 51 -1.93 1.28 -12.36
CA GLN A 51 -1.58 2.65 -11.97
C GLN A 51 -2.22 3.00 -10.64
N VAL A 52 -1.45 3.60 -9.74
CA VAL A 52 -1.93 4.21 -8.49
C VAL A 52 -1.60 5.69 -8.50
N THR A 53 -2.57 6.50 -8.15
CA THR A 53 -2.39 7.94 -7.94
C THR A 53 -2.83 8.30 -6.52
N GLU A 54 -2.04 9.11 -5.85
CA GLU A 54 -2.39 9.71 -4.56
C GLU A 54 -2.30 11.23 -4.66
N THR A 55 -3.35 11.92 -4.22
CA THR A 55 -3.38 13.39 -4.18
C THR A 55 -3.72 13.85 -2.76
N TRP A 56 -2.84 14.67 -2.17
CA TRP A 56 -3.06 15.31 -0.87
C TRP A 56 -3.53 16.75 -1.05
N ARG A 57 -4.56 17.12 -0.29
CA ARG A 57 -5.04 18.50 -0.16
C ARG A 57 -5.03 18.88 1.32
N GLY A 58 -4.16 19.80 1.70
CA GLY A 58 -4.10 20.31 3.08
C GLY A 58 -5.39 21.00 3.48
N ARG A 59 -5.78 20.90 4.76
CA ARG A 59 -6.92 21.60 5.36
C ARG A 59 -6.46 22.83 6.19
N GLY A 60 -7.30 23.87 6.25
CA GLY A 60 -7.01 25.08 7.02
C GLY A 60 -5.67 25.71 6.63
N LEU A 61 -4.83 26.04 7.59
CA LEU A 61 -3.49 26.61 7.35
C LEU A 61 -2.56 25.70 6.57
N PHE A 62 -2.80 24.36 6.57
CA PHE A 62 -2.01 23.42 5.82
C PHE A 62 -2.29 23.47 4.30
N SER A 63 -3.41 24.06 3.87
CA SER A 63 -3.72 24.26 2.44
C SER A 63 -2.68 25.17 1.76
N LEU A 64 -2.04 26.08 2.51
CA LEU A 64 -0.99 26.98 2.02
C LEU A 64 0.33 26.26 1.70
N ARG A 65 0.52 25.02 2.15
CA ARG A 65 1.73 24.22 1.89
C ARG A 65 1.77 23.59 0.49
N GLY A 66 0.74 23.86 -0.32
CA GLY A 66 0.63 23.32 -1.68
C GLY A 66 0.10 21.89 -1.72
N LYS A 67 0.28 21.25 -2.88
CA LYS A 67 -0.23 19.90 -3.16
C LYS A 67 0.90 18.89 -3.14
N ILE A 68 0.56 17.65 -2.77
CA ILE A 68 1.41 16.48 -2.97
C ILE A 68 0.68 15.58 -3.95
N ARG A 69 1.38 15.12 -4.99
CA ARG A 69 0.91 14.11 -5.92
C ARG A 69 1.95 13.01 -6.01
N ARG A 70 1.53 11.78 -5.76
CA ARG A 70 2.33 10.59 -5.95
C ARG A 70 1.70 9.71 -7.00
N GLU A 71 2.55 9.05 -7.76
CA GLU A 71 2.15 8.11 -8.80
C GLU A 71 3.03 6.87 -8.72
N SER A 72 2.41 5.72 -8.90
CA SER A 72 3.06 4.43 -9.10
C SER A 72 2.44 3.75 -10.29
N ARG A 73 3.25 3.14 -11.14
CA ARG A 73 2.79 2.32 -12.25
C ARG A 73 3.67 1.09 -12.41
N GLY A 74 3.10 0.01 -12.90
CA GLY A 74 3.82 -1.23 -13.08
C GLY A 74 2.98 -2.34 -13.67
N ALA A 75 3.49 -3.57 -13.53
CA ALA A 75 2.82 -4.78 -13.98
C ALA A 75 2.13 -5.50 -12.82
N ILE A 76 1.16 -6.34 -13.16
CA ILE A 76 0.53 -7.30 -12.25
C ILE A 76 1.06 -8.67 -12.63
N THR A 77 1.60 -9.38 -11.66
CA THR A 77 2.18 -10.71 -11.82
C THR A 77 1.53 -11.71 -10.87
N ALA A 78 1.91 -12.98 -10.93
CA ALA A 78 1.48 -13.97 -9.95
C ALA A 78 1.98 -13.66 -8.52
N GLN A 79 3.02 -12.82 -8.37
CA GLN A 79 3.55 -12.34 -7.10
C GLN A 79 2.91 -11.01 -6.65
N GLY A 80 1.88 -10.54 -7.37
CA GLY A 80 1.18 -9.28 -7.11
C GLY A 80 1.73 -8.12 -7.92
N LEU A 81 1.73 -6.93 -7.32
CA LEU A 81 2.15 -5.72 -8.00
C LEU A 81 3.67 -5.66 -8.14
N GLN A 82 4.11 -5.38 -9.36
CA GLN A 82 5.50 -5.23 -9.76
C GLN A 82 5.74 -3.80 -10.22
N PRO A 83 6.21 -2.89 -9.35
CA PRO A 83 6.46 -1.50 -9.71
C PRO A 83 7.48 -1.36 -10.83
N LEU A 84 7.24 -0.42 -11.75
CA LEU A 84 8.18 -0.01 -12.79
C LEU A 84 8.64 1.43 -12.54
N GLU A 85 7.73 2.30 -12.14
CA GLU A 85 8.03 3.70 -11.86
C GLU A 85 7.24 4.23 -10.68
N TYR A 86 7.89 5.02 -9.86
CA TYR A 86 7.31 5.78 -8.77
C TYR A 86 7.76 7.23 -8.82
N SER A 87 6.87 8.16 -8.47
CA SER A 87 7.20 9.57 -8.27
C SER A 87 6.43 10.19 -7.10
N ASP A 88 7.09 11.12 -6.37
CA ASP A 88 6.47 11.98 -5.35
C ASP A 88 6.79 13.44 -5.71
N LYS A 89 5.78 14.16 -6.17
CA LYS A 89 5.85 15.58 -6.56
C LYS A 89 5.19 16.42 -5.49
N ARG A 90 5.96 17.36 -4.92
CA ARG A 90 5.48 18.29 -3.89
C ARG A 90 5.75 19.73 -4.32
N THR A 91 4.81 20.62 -4.07
CA THR A 91 4.98 22.03 -4.36
C THR A 91 6.25 22.57 -3.67
N GLY A 92 7.13 23.22 -4.45
CA GLY A 92 8.35 23.84 -3.93
C GLY A 92 9.47 22.85 -3.55
N ARG A 93 9.42 21.60 -4.00
CA ARG A 93 10.47 20.59 -3.79
C ARG A 93 10.80 19.85 -5.06
N ASP A 94 12.01 19.32 -5.13
CA ASP A 94 12.41 18.40 -6.18
C ASP A 94 11.52 17.15 -6.17
N THR A 95 11.26 16.62 -7.34
CA THR A 95 10.47 15.40 -7.48
C THR A 95 11.32 14.19 -7.10
N GLU A 96 10.84 13.40 -6.13
CA GLU A 96 11.41 12.09 -5.84
C GLU A 96 11.00 11.10 -6.94
N ARG A 97 11.92 10.23 -7.39
CA ARG A 97 11.68 9.19 -8.40
C ARG A 97 12.34 7.88 -8.03
N ALA A 98 11.70 6.79 -8.41
CA ALA A 98 12.32 5.47 -8.45
C ALA A 98 11.91 4.76 -9.75
N SER A 99 12.91 4.16 -10.44
CA SER A 99 12.71 3.39 -11.67
C SER A 99 13.29 2.00 -11.47
N PHE A 100 12.48 0.96 -11.71
CA PHE A 100 12.81 -0.43 -11.42
C PHE A 100 13.17 -1.17 -12.71
N ASP A 101 14.34 -1.77 -12.74
CA ASP A 101 14.77 -2.70 -13.80
C ASP A 101 14.80 -4.12 -13.24
N TRP A 102 13.72 -4.86 -13.49
CA TRP A 102 13.55 -6.23 -13.01
C TRP A 102 14.46 -7.23 -13.70
N ASN A 103 14.87 -6.95 -14.95
CA ASN A 103 15.80 -7.80 -15.70
C ASN A 103 17.22 -7.64 -15.16
N ALA A 104 17.66 -6.41 -14.97
CA ALA A 104 18.96 -6.10 -14.39
C ALA A 104 18.99 -6.30 -12.87
N LYS A 105 17.84 -6.52 -12.22
CA LYS A 105 17.68 -6.60 -10.76
C LYS A 105 18.22 -5.36 -10.06
N THR A 106 17.89 -4.18 -10.57
CA THR A 106 18.33 -2.89 -10.01
C THR A 106 17.15 -1.93 -9.89
N VAL A 107 17.31 -0.93 -9.04
CA VAL A 107 16.43 0.23 -8.95
C VAL A 107 17.27 1.50 -8.96
N THR A 108 16.87 2.47 -9.78
CA THR A 108 17.47 3.80 -9.79
C THR A 108 16.58 4.75 -9.01
N VAL A 109 17.13 5.35 -7.95
CA VAL A 109 16.45 6.32 -7.09
C VAL A 109 17.05 7.70 -7.27
N GLN A 110 16.21 8.74 -7.23
CA GLN A 110 16.63 10.12 -7.40
C GLN A 110 15.84 11.07 -6.50
N TYR A 111 16.55 11.84 -5.68
CA TYR A 111 16.07 12.98 -4.92
C TYR A 111 17.23 13.87 -4.53
N GLN A 112 17.23 15.15 -4.96
CA GLN A 112 18.27 16.13 -4.66
C GLN A 112 19.69 15.63 -4.99
N GLY A 113 20.11 15.77 -6.23
CA GLY A 113 21.41 15.36 -6.73
C GLY A 113 21.33 14.26 -7.79
N ASP A 114 22.45 13.58 -7.99
CA ASP A 114 22.58 12.56 -9.04
C ASP A 114 21.79 11.29 -8.70
N PRO A 115 21.21 10.63 -9.72
CA PRO A 115 20.58 9.34 -9.56
C PRO A 115 21.54 8.29 -8.97
N LYS A 116 21.01 7.41 -8.12
CA LYS A 116 21.77 6.28 -7.56
C LYS A 116 21.11 4.98 -7.96
N THR A 117 21.91 4.07 -8.52
CA THR A 117 21.45 2.71 -8.85
C THR A 117 21.83 1.76 -7.71
N LEU A 118 20.84 1.03 -7.22
CA LEU A 118 20.95 0.10 -6.11
C LEU A 118 20.50 -1.29 -6.57
N ALA A 119 21.00 -2.34 -5.92
CA ALA A 119 20.49 -3.69 -6.14
C ALA A 119 19.02 -3.76 -5.70
N LEU A 120 18.19 -4.43 -6.49
CA LEU A 120 16.79 -4.67 -6.15
C LEU A 120 16.71 -5.70 -5.01
N PRO A 121 16.03 -5.38 -3.91
CA PRO A 121 15.92 -6.30 -2.78
C PRO A 121 14.96 -7.47 -3.07
N SER A 122 14.72 -8.34 -2.08
CA SER A 122 13.93 -9.55 -2.27
C SER A 122 12.42 -9.32 -2.37
N HIS A 123 11.91 -8.27 -1.71
CA HIS A 123 10.46 -7.98 -1.62
C HIS A 123 10.18 -6.51 -1.99
N PRO A 124 10.58 -6.08 -3.21
CA PRO A 124 10.56 -4.68 -3.58
C PRO A 124 9.13 -4.22 -3.84
N GLN A 125 8.77 -3.12 -3.21
CA GLN A 125 7.54 -2.38 -3.45
C GLN A 125 7.85 -0.88 -3.44
N ASP A 126 7.09 -0.07 -4.16
CA ASP A 126 7.14 1.35 -3.94
C ASP A 126 6.15 1.79 -2.85
N ARG A 127 6.24 3.06 -2.49
CA ARG A 127 5.48 3.65 -1.40
C ARG A 127 3.97 3.68 -1.60
N LEU A 128 3.45 3.54 -2.83
CA LEU A 128 2.03 3.46 -3.14
C LEU A 128 1.58 2.04 -3.44
N ALA A 129 2.34 1.32 -4.25
CA ALA A 129 1.99 -0.03 -4.67
C ALA A 129 1.81 -0.97 -3.46
N PHE A 130 2.62 -0.80 -2.39
CA PHE A 130 2.52 -1.66 -1.22
C PHE A 130 1.13 -1.63 -0.56
N PHE A 131 0.39 -0.53 -0.64
CA PHE A 131 -0.96 -0.43 -0.08
C PHE A 131 -1.97 -1.34 -0.80
N TYR A 132 -1.77 -1.54 -2.10
CA TYR A 132 -2.66 -2.32 -2.97
C TYR A 132 -2.14 -3.73 -3.26
N GLN A 133 -0.88 -4.03 -2.89
CA GLN A 133 -0.28 -5.36 -3.02
C GLN A 133 -1.16 -6.46 -2.41
N PHE A 134 -1.78 -6.16 -1.27
CA PHE A 134 -2.56 -7.12 -0.51
C PHE A 134 -3.91 -7.48 -1.16
N ALA A 135 -4.39 -6.68 -2.10
CA ALA A 135 -5.55 -7.02 -2.91
C ALA A 135 -5.26 -8.16 -3.90
N PHE A 136 -4.00 -8.33 -4.29
CA PHE A 136 -3.54 -9.38 -5.21
C PHE A 136 -2.92 -10.57 -4.47
N VAL A 137 -2.18 -10.29 -3.41
CA VAL A 137 -1.53 -11.30 -2.56
C VAL A 137 -1.90 -11.01 -1.10
N PRO A 138 -3.02 -11.56 -0.62
CA PRO A 138 -3.46 -11.36 0.76
C PRO A 138 -2.37 -11.68 1.77
N PRO A 139 -2.28 -10.96 2.90
CA PRO A 139 -1.28 -11.23 3.91
C PRO A 139 -1.52 -12.61 4.52
N GLN A 140 -0.51 -13.47 4.49
CA GLN A 140 -0.56 -14.84 5.02
C GLN A 140 0.51 -15.03 6.08
N GLY A 141 0.25 -15.97 6.99
CA GLY A 141 1.18 -16.28 8.08
C GLY A 141 1.26 -15.19 9.14
N GLY A 142 2.30 -15.24 9.97
CA GLY A 142 2.48 -14.32 11.10
C GLY A 142 3.23 -13.03 10.76
N GLN A 143 3.87 -12.96 9.60
CA GLN A 143 4.72 -11.83 9.21
C GLN A 143 4.63 -11.51 7.72
N VAL A 144 4.77 -10.24 7.40
CA VAL A 144 4.92 -9.69 6.04
C VAL A 144 6.22 -8.89 5.99
N ALA A 145 7.06 -9.20 5.02
CA ALA A 145 8.30 -8.48 4.73
C ALA A 145 8.14 -7.68 3.44
N LEU A 146 8.49 -6.40 3.47
CA LEU A 146 8.47 -5.51 2.31
C LEU A 146 9.70 -4.61 2.33
N ASP A 147 10.29 -4.39 1.16
CA ASP A 147 11.36 -3.43 0.96
C ASP A 147 10.75 -2.23 0.23
N VAL A 148 10.34 -1.20 0.99
CA VAL A 148 9.66 -0.03 0.44
C VAL A 148 10.68 0.95 -0.12
N ILE A 149 10.50 1.29 -1.39
CA ILE A 149 11.42 2.10 -2.19
C ILE A 149 10.74 3.43 -2.53
N ASP A 150 11.48 4.51 -2.36
CA ASP A 150 11.12 5.85 -2.83
C ASP A 150 12.34 6.55 -3.43
N GLY A 151 12.26 7.85 -3.78
CA GLY A 151 13.37 8.58 -4.36
C GLY A 151 14.60 8.71 -3.48
N LYS A 152 14.52 8.37 -2.19
CA LYS A 152 15.62 8.49 -1.22
C LYS A 152 16.38 7.19 -1.00
N GLY A 153 15.76 6.05 -1.34
CA GLY A 153 16.37 4.74 -1.19
C GLY A 153 15.40 3.63 -0.80
N ILE A 154 15.95 2.61 -0.17
CA ILE A 154 15.25 1.38 0.23
C ILE A 154 15.08 1.36 1.74
N SER A 155 13.87 1.04 2.19
CA SER A 155 13.52 0.86 3.61
C SER A 155 12.98 -0.55 3.83
N ASP A 156 13.73 -1.37 4.56
CA ASP A 156 13.24 -2.68 5.03
C ASP A 156 12.10 -2.47 6.03
N GLN A 157 10.96 -3.11 5.77
CA GLN A 157 9.78 -3.03 6.60
C GLN A 157 9.25 -4.43 6.92
N ARG A 158 9.21 -4.75 8.21
CA ARG A 158 8.70 -6.01 8.74
C ARG A 158 7.43 -5.73 9.54
N TYR A 159 6.34 -6.38 9.15
CA TYR A 159 5.05 -6.27 9.82
C TYR A 159 4.67 -7.61 10.44
N SER A 160 4.20 -7.61 11.68
CA SER A 160 3.41 -8.72 12.21
C SER A 160 1.99 -8.64 11.64
N VAL A 161 1.44 -9.80 11.31
CA VAL A 161 0.04 -9.93 10.90
C VAL A 161 -0.77 -10.27 12.15
N GLU A 162 -1.66 -9.40 12.53
CA GLU A 162 -2.54 -9.57 13.69
C GLU A 162 -3.99 -9.73 13.18
N ASN A 163 -4.79 -10.54 13.89
CA ASN A 163 -6.22 -10.50 13.69
C ASN A 163 -6.69 -9.08 13.99
N GLY A 164 -7.25 -8.45 12.98
CA GLY A 164 -7.79 -7.11 13.12
C GLY A 164 -9.08 -7.13 13.93
N GLU A 165 -9.50 -5.95 14.28
CA GLU A 165 -10.79 -5.68 14.89
C GLU A 165 -11.85 -5.40 13.82
N ARG A 166 -13.11 -5.45 14.18
CA ARG A 166 -14.18 -4.85 13.39
C ARG A 166 -14.05 -3.34 13.50
N LEU A 167 -13.53 -2.73 12.43
CA LEU A 167 -13.19 -1.31 12.39
C LEU A 167 -14.34 -0.50 11.81
N LYS A 168 -14.80 0.52 12.56
CA LYS A 168 -15.77 1.50 12.09
C LYS A 168 -15.06 2.73 11.55
N THR A 169 -15.37 3.09 10.31
CA THR A 169 -14.88 4.28 9.62
C THR A 169 -16.06 5.06 9.02
N PRO A 170 -15.89 6.31 8.58
CA PRO A 170 -16.92 7.02 7.82
C PRO A 170 -17.29 6.32 6.50
N ALA A 171 -16.37 5.53 5.89
CA ALA A 171 -16.62 4.75 4.69
C ALA A 171 -17.44 3.47 4.94
N GLY A 172 -17.62 3.07 6.22
CA GLY A 172 -18.35 1.86 6.60
C GLY A 172 -17.70 1.12 7.76
N GLU A 173 -18.21 -0.07 8.01
CA GLU A 173 -17.73 -0.99 9.05
C GLU A 173 -17.11 -2.22 8.39
N PHE A 174 -15.87 -2.58 8.78
CA PHE A 174 -15.06 -3.59 8.08
C PHE A 174 -14.45 -4.59 9.06
N ASP A 175 -14.51 -5.88 8.72
CA ASP A 175 -13.68 -6.89 9.35
C ASP A 175 -12.27 -6.78 8.78
N THR A 176 -11.27 -6.60 9.65
CA THR A 176 -9.93 -6.25 9.18
C THR A 176 -8.88 -7.32 9.51
N VAL A 177 -7.79 -7.31 8.74
CA VAL A 177 -6.47 -7.79 9.14
C VAL A 177 -5.63 -6.57 9.45
N LYS A 178 -4.85 -6.61 10.50
CA LYS A 178 -3.97 -5.52 10.88
C LYS A 178 -2.52 -5.91 10.69
N LEU A 179 -1.78 -5.10 9.93
CA LEU A 179 -0.33 -5.20 9.81
C LEU A 179 0.30 -4.22 10.78
N VAL A 180 1.18 -4.68 11.65
CA VAL A 180 1.80 -3.86 12.70
C VAL A 180 3.31 -3.93 12.59
N ARG A 181 3.93 -2.76 12.44
CA ARG A 181 5.38 -2.57 12.53
C ARG A 181 5.71 -1.78 13.77
N ARG A 182 6.58 -2.32 14.60
CA ARG A 182 7.12 -1.65 15.80
C ARG A 182 8.62 -1.51 15.67
N LYS A 183 9.16 -0.38 16.13
CA LYS A 183 10.59 -0.17 16.27
C LYS A 183 10.95 0.05 17.74
N GLU A 184 12.21 -0.18 18.08
CA GLU A 184 12.72 -0.07 19.46
C GLU A 184 12.52 1.32 20.08
N ASN A 185 12.50 2.37 19.26
CA ASN A 185 12.31 3.77 19.70
C ASN A 185 10.83 4.19 19.84
N ASN A 186 9.92 3.26 20.08
CA ASN A 186 8.47 3.46 20.17
C ASN A 186 7.78 3.91 18.86
N GLU A 187 8.49 4.04 17.78
CA GLU A 187 7.85 4.24 16.48
C GLU A 187 7.02 3.02 16.11
N ARG A 188 5.82 3.25 15.60
CA ARG A 188 5.02 2.17 15.05
C ARG A 188 4.21 2.63 13.85
N ALA A 189 3.89 1.68 13.00
CA ALA A 189 2.92 1.85 11.92
C ALA A 189 1.92 0.70 11.97
N GLU A 190 0.65 1.02 11.85
CA GLU A 190 -0.44 0.06 11.84
C GLU A 190 -1.29 0.30 10.60
N LEU A 191 -1.53 -0.75 9.81
CA LEU A 191 -2.33 -0.72 8.59
C LEU A 191 -3.47 -1.71 8.71
N TRP A 192 -4.71 -1.24 8.60
CA TRP A 192 -5.91 -2.07 8.60
C TRP A 192 -6.38 -2.29 7.17
N LEU A 193 -6.55 -3.56 6.83
CA LEU A 193 -6.97 -4.05 5.51
C LEU A 193 -8.34 -4.70 5.64
N ALA A 194 -9.32 -4.22 4.88
CA ALA A 194 -10.70 -4.72 4.91
C ALA A 194 -10.82 -6.05 4.14
N LYS A 195 -11.14 -7.15 4.85
CA LYS A 195 -11.20 -8.51 4.27
C LYS A 195 -12.25 -8.62 3.17
N GLU A 196 -13.44 -8.07 3.40
CA GLU A 196 -14.57 -8.10 2.46
C GLU A 196 -14.45 -7.09 1.31
N ARG A 197 -13.35 -6.33 1.26
CA ARG A 197 -13.00 -5.37 0.20
C ARG A 197 -11.63 -5.68 -0.39
N ASP A 198 -11.36 -6.95 -0.67
CA ASP A 198 -10.11 -7.40 -1.29
C ASP A 198 -8.87 -6.87 -0.57
N PHE A 199 -8.88 -6.83 0.76
CA PHE A 199 -7.79 -6.29 1.59
C PHE A 199 -7.38 -4.86 1.25
N LEU A 200 -8.33 -4.03 0.77
CA LEU A 200 -8.07 -2.60 0.58
C LEU A 200 -7.73 -1.90 1.90
N PRO A 201 -6.82 -0.93 1.89
CA PRO A 201 -6.42 -0.19 3.08
C PRO A 201 -7.54 0.77 3.53
N VAL A 202 -8.05 0.58 4.74
CA VAL A 202 -9.13 1.40 5.31
C VAL A 202 -8.65 2.33 6.43
N ARG A 203 -7.48 2.06 7.02
CA ARG A 203 -6.83 2.94 7.99
C ARG A 203 -5.33 2.72 8.01
N LEU A 204 -4.57 3.80 8.17
CA LEU A 204 -3.14 3.80 8.48
C LEU A 204 -2.91 4.71 9.68
N LEU A 205 -2.32 4.17 10.74
CA LEU A 205 -1.84 4.93 11.90
C LEU A 205 -0.32 4.88 11.97
N ILE A 206 0.32 6.03 12.00
CA ILE A 206 1.75 6.16 12.23
C ILE A 206 1.97 6.91 13.54
N VAL A 207 2.76 6.34 14.42
CA VAL A 207 3.21 7.00 15.66
C VAL A 207 4.70 7.22 15.56
N GLY A 208 5.12 8.47 15.60
CA GLY A 208 6.54 8.86 15.56
C GLY A 208 7.22 8.65 16.92
N LYS A 209 8.54 8.73 16.94
CA LYS A 209 9.37 8.61 18.15
C LYS A 209 9.03 9.66 19.24
N ASP A 210 8.51 10.80 18.84
CA ASP A 210 8.07 11.90 19.68
C ASP A 210 6.61 11.75 20.16
N GLY A 211 5.96 10.62 19.85
CA GLY A 211 4.55 10.37 20.14
C GLY A 211 3.57 11.05 19.17
N THR A 212 4.04 11.81 18.19
CA THR A 212 3.17 12.39 17.15
C THR A 212 2.41 11.28 16.42
N ARG A 213 1.09 11.43 16.35
CA ARG A 213 0.18 10.48 15.68
C ARG A 213 -0.32 11.07 14.38
N LEU A 214 -0.09 10.36 13.28
CA LEU A 214 -0.75 10.59 12.00
C LEU A 214 -1.74 9.45 11.78
N ASP A 215 -3.01 9.79 11.68
CA ASP A 215 -4.10 8.83 11.51
C ASP A 215 -4.83 9.15 10.19
N GLN A 216 -4.74 8.24 9.24
CA GLN A 216 -5.39 8.29 7.94
C GLN A 216 -6.53 7.28 7.96
N ILE A 217 -7.78 7.73 7.82
CA ILE A 217 -8.97 6.88 7.89
C ILE A 217 -9.83 7.05 6.64
N ALA A 218 -10.31 5.94 6.07
CA ALA A 218 -11.16 5.97 4.89
C ALA A 218 -12.51 6.64 5.17
N THR A 219 -12.87 7.61 4.35
CA THR A 219 -14.15 8.34 4.42
C THR A 219 -15.11 7.94 3.32
N ARG A 220 -14.59 7.43 2.19
CA ARG A 220 -15.38 6.89 1.07
C ARG A 220 -14.56 5.82 0.34
N ILE A 221 -15.23 4.75 -0.10
CA ILE A 221 -14.67 3.75 -1.00
C ILE A 221 -15.68 3.54 -2.12
N SER A 222 -15.24 3.69 -3.36
CA SER A 222 -16.05 3.43 -4.56
C SER A 222 -15.28 2.58 -5.56
N SER A 223 -16.00 1.65 -6.18
CA SER A 223 -15.51 0.82 -7.30
C SER A 223 -16.48 1.07 -8.44
N PRO A 224 -16.16 1.99 -9.39
CA PRO A 224 -17.00 2.29 -10.54
C PRO A 224 -17.08 1.13 -11.54
#